data_9ae716e4230bb3a910544d76d64caec9
#
_entry.id   9ae716e4230bb3a910544d76d64caec9
#
_cell.length_a   1.000
_cell.length_b   1.000
_cell.length_c   1.000
_cell.angle_alpha   90.00
_cell.angle_beta   90.00
_cell.angle_gamma   90.00
#
_symmetry.space_group_name_H-M   'P 1'
#
loop_
_entity.id
_entity.type
_entity.pdbx_description
1 polymer ?
#
loop_
_entity_poly.entity_id
_entity_poly.type
_entity_poly.pdbx_seq_one_letter_code
_entity_poly.pdbx_strand_id
1 'polypeptide(L)'
;MAASKRAPHRPARGNGRAGARKKINLALQGGGAHGAFAWGVIDRLLEDDRLEIDGIVGTSAGAMNAAVTACGLAEGGPEGARTKLREFWQRISEAAQTSPLQPSIFDRLFKPGSLDMSPGYYMLDSLSRMMSPYQLNPMNINPLRDVLHSVVDCDVLHGQDKVKLFICASNVLSGKIKVFNQQSVSVDAVLASACLPFMFQAVEVDGEHYWDGGYMGNPPLYPLIYHCGSRDVVIVQLNPIRIPEVPRTAQAIMDRINTLSFNSSLMREMRAINFVTKLIDNGFDDNGRLKRMLIHTIDAEQEVCQLGVSSKLNAD
;
A
#
# COMPACT_ATOMS: atom_id res chain seq x y z
N MET A 1 -0.91 16.92 -59.52
CA MET A 1 0.43 16.60 -59.01
C MET A 1 0.54 17.09 -57.58
N ALA A 2 0.36 16.19 -56.60
CA ALA A 2 0.42 16.49 -55.19
C ALA A 2 1.69 15.84 -54.60
N ALA A 3 2.59 16.65 -54.09
CA ALA A 3 3.85 16.25 -53.53
C ALA A 3 3.66 15.71 -52.10
N SER A 4 3.97 14.43 -51.90
CA SER A 4 4.04 13.76 -50.63
C SER A 4 5.20 14.30 -49.78
N LYS A 5 4.90 14.94 -48.64
CA LYS A 5 5.89 15.33 -47.62
C LYS A 5 6.21 14.08 -46.74
N ARG A 6 7.41 13.53 -46.95
CA ARG A 6 7.99 12.51 -46.03
C ARG A 6 8.25 13.12 -44.68
N ALA A 7 7.78 12.43 -43.59
CA ALA A 7 8.10 12.74 -42.21
C ALA A 7 9.60 12.52 -41.92
N PRO A 8 10.23 13.32 -41.03
CA PRO A 8 11.64 13.16 -40.71
C PRO A 8 11.92 11.91 -39.92
N HIS A 9 12.92 11.15 -40.36
CA HIS A 9 13.49 9.99 -39.71
C HIS A 9 14.02 10.37 -38.32
N ARG A 10 13.47 9.75 -37.27
CA ARG A 10 14.04 9.84 -35.90
C ARG A 10 15.37 9.04 -35.91
N PRO A 11 16.49 9.62 -35.45
CA PRO A 11 17.74 8.86 -35.36
C PRO A 11 17.59 7.77 -34.28
N ALA A 12 18.12 6.57 -34.58
CA ALA A 12 18.23 5.47 -33.64
C ALA A 12 18.99 5.93 -32.40
N ARG A 13 18.41 5.70 -31.21
CA ARG A 13 19.09 5.94 -29.92
C ARG A 13 20.34 5.08 -29.87
N GLY A 14 21.49 5.74 -29.83
CA GLY A 14 22.80 5.11 -29.70
C GLY A 14 22.86 4.28 -28.41
N ASN A 15 23.62 3.18 -28.47
CA ASN A 15 24.06 2.37 -27.33
C ASN A 15 24.82 3.25 -26.32
N GLY A 16 24.07 3.94 -25.45
CA GLY A 16 24.64 4.60 -24.27
C GLY A 16 25.04 3.54 -23.27
N ARG A 17 26.26 3.62 -22.75
CA ARG A 17 26.72 2.89 -21.57
C ARG A 17 25.58 2.78 -20.57
N ALA A 18 25.24 1.56 -20.14
CA ALA A 18 24.29 1.32 -19.06
C ALA A 18 24.81 2.07 -17.81
N GLY A 19 24.29 3.29 -17.59
CA GLY A 19 24.56 4.06 -16.38
C GLY A 19 24.05 3.26 -15.19
N ALA A 20 24.72 3.36 -14.04
CA ALA A 20 24.24 2.72 -12.81
C ALA A 20 22.77 3.15 -12.57
N ARG A 21 21.89 2.16 -12.34
CA ARG A 21 20.48 2.41 -12.03
C ARG A 21 20.37 3.23 -10.75
N LYS A 22 19.46 4.18 -10.72
CA LYS A 22 19.17 4.97 -9.53
C LYS A 22 18.37 4.13 -8.55
N LYS A 23 18.93 3.89 -7.36
CA LYS A 23 18.21 3.20 -6.29
C LYS A 23 17.19 4.10 -5.62
N ILE A 24 15.99 3.59 -5.44
CA ILE A 24 14.88 4.24 -4.73
C ILE A 24 14.26 3.28 -3.70
N ASN A 25 13.63 3.83 -2.69
CA ASN A 25 12.78 3.08 -1.77
C ASN A 25 11.32 3.38 -2.06
N LEU A 26 10.46 2.40 -1.86
CA LEU A 26 9.00 2.56 -1.95
C LEU A 26 8.36 2.50 -0.57
N ALA A 27 7.44 3.42 -0.31
CA ALA A 27 6.65 3.46 0.91
C ALA A 27 5.17 3.48 0.52
N LEU A 28 4.47 2.35 0.75
CA LEU A 28 3.15 2.07 0.20
C LEU A 28 2.08 2.19 1.29
N GLN A 29 1.19 3.17 1.16
CA GLN A 29 0.05 3.34 2.07
C GLN A 29 -0.97 2.22 1.94
N GLY A 30 -1.64 1.92 3.06
CA GLY A 30 -2.87 1.15 3.10
C GLY A 30 -4.08 1.98 2.68
N GLY A 31 -5.07 1.30 2.09
CA GLY A 31 -6.28 1.95 1.62
C GLY A 31 -7.30 0.99 0.99
N GLY A 32 -7.27 -0.31 1.31
CA GLY A 32 -8.16 -1.30 0.74
C GLY A 32 -8.03 -1.40 -0.77
N ALA A 33 -9.15 -1.45 -1.52
CA ALA A 33 -9.17 -1.53 -2.97
C ALA A 33 -8.46 -0.35 -3.68
N HIS A 34 -8.33 0.81 -3.03
CA HIS A 34 -7.53 1.91 -3.56
C HIS A 34 -6.03 1.54 -3.72
N GLY A 35 -5.59 0.43 -3.13
CA GLY A 35 -4.28 -0.16 -3.38
C GLY A 35 -3.99 -0.50 -4.85
N ALA A 36 -5.04 -0.60 -5.70
CA ALA A 36 -4.89 -0.74 -7.15
C ALA A 36 -4.20 0.48 -7.79
N PHE A 37 -4.39 1.69 -7.25
CA PHE A 37 -3.62 2.86 -7.66
C PHE A 37 -2.11 2.65 -7.40
N ALA A 38 -1.76 2.13 -6.22
CA ALA A 38 -0.37 1.83 -5.90
C ALA A 38 0.20 0.76 -6.84
N TRP A 39 -0.58 -0.26 -7.24
CA TRP A 39 -0.19 -1.19 -8.29
C TRP A 39 0.16 -0.47 -9.59
N GLY A 40 -0.70 0.43 -10.09
CA GLY A 40 -0.43 1.19 -11.30
C GLY A 40 0.86 2.03 -11.22
N VAL A 41 1.13 2.65 -10.06
CA VAL A 41 2.37 3.38 -9.81
C VAL A 41 3.58 2.45 -9.84
N ILE A 42 3.52 1.30 -9.14
CA ILE A 42 4.60 0.32 -9.11
C ILE A 42 4.86 -0.23 -10.51
N ASP A 43 3.82 -0.60 -11.24
CA ASP A 43 3.91 -1.10 -12.62
C ASP A 43 4.67 -0.11 -13.51
N ARG A 44 4.30 1.18 -13.42
CA ARG A 44 4.97 2.24 -14.19
C ARG A 44 6.42 2.48 -13.76
N LEU A 45 6.74 2.39 -12.48
CA LEU A 45 8.12 2.50 -11.99
C LEU A 45 8.99 1.32 -12.45
N LEU A 46 8.43 0.12 -12.50
CA LEU A 46 9.11 -1.10 -12.95
C LEU A 46 9.38 -1.11 -14.48
N GLU A 47 8.64 -0.33 -15.27
CA GLU A 47 8.92 -0.12 -16.69
C GLU A 47 10.17 0.74 -16.94
N ASP A 48 10.61 1.51 -15.95
CA ASP A 48 11.75 2.40 -16.10
C ASP A 48 13.06 1.67 -15.74
N ASP A 49 13.81 1.26 -16.74
CA ASP A 49 15.08 0.55 -16.60
C ASP A 49 16.20 1.37 -15.93
N ARG A 50 15.98 2.68 -15.71
CA ARG A 50 16.90 3.57 -14.99
C ARG A 50 16.74 3.47 -13.48
N LEU A 51 15.66 2.85 -12.98
CA LEU A 51 15.35 2.72 -11.56
C LEU A 51 15.62 1.30 -11.06
N GLU A 52 16.01 1.21 -9.80
CA GLU A 52 16.15 -0.02 -9.04
C GLU A 52 15.55 0.17 -7.65
N ILE A 53 14.74 -0.77 -7.20
CA ILE A 53 14.12 -0.71 -5.88
C ILE A 53 15.10 -1.31 -4.86
N ASP A 54 15.54 -0.51 -3.88
CA ASP A 54 16.42 -0.93 -2.77
C ASP A 54 15.61 -1.54 -1.61
N GLY A 55 14.47 -0.91 -1.28
CA GLY A 55 13.59 -1.40 -0.22
C GLY A 55 12.14 -0.99 -0.42
N ILE A 56 11.24 -1.80 0.12
CA ILE A 56 9.80 -1.54 0.11
C ILE A 56 9.27 -1.68 1.53
N VAL A 57 8.53 -0.67 1.99
CA VAL A 57 7.71 -0.77 3.20
C VAL A 57 6.25 -0.60 2.83
N GLY A 58 5.39 -1.44 3.40
CA GLY A 58 3.95 -1.37 3.14
C GLY A 58 3.10 -1.63 4.36
N THR A 59 1.88 -1.09 4.31
CA THR A 59 0.85 -1.27 5.33
C THR A 59 -0.47 -1.63 4.66
N SER A 60 -1.20 -2.62 5.19
CA SER A 60 -2.52 -3.03 4.67
C SER A 60 -2.44 -3.43 3.17
N ALA A 61 -3.24 -2.85 2.29
CA ALA A 61 -3.14 -3.07 0.85
C ALA A 61 -1.73 -2.73 0.31
N GLY A 62 -1.04 -1.75 0.89
CA GLY A 62 0.37 -1.46 0.59
C GLY A 62 1.30 -2.59 0.97
N ALA A 63 1.01 -3.33 2.07
CA ALA A 63 1.76 -4.52 2.47
C ALA A 63 1.59 -5.67 1.46
N MET A 64 0.38 -5.88 0.96
CA MET A 64 0.10 -6.86 -0.09
C MET A 64 0.86 -6.54 -1.37
N ASN A 65 0.75 -5.29 -1.85
CA ASN A 65 1.53 -4.83 -3.01
C ASN A 65 3.04 -5.00 -2.80
N ALA A 66 3.54 -4.68 -1.60
CA ALA A 66 4.96 -4.81 -1.25
C ALA A 66 5.44 -6.26 -1.31
N ALA A 67 4.69 -7.20 -0.69
CA ALA A 67 5.03 -8.61 -0.66
C ALA A 67 4.99 -9.24 -2.06
N VAL A 68 3.93 -8.96 -2.84
CA VAL A 68 3.78 -9.44 -4.22
C VAL A 68 4.88 -8.88 -5.12
N THR A 69 5.21 -7.58 -4.99
CA THR A 69 6.29 -6.95 -5.76
C THR A 69 7.64 -7.58 -5.42
N ALA A 70 7.96 -7.76 -4.13
CA ALA A 70 9.23 -8.33 -3.70
C ALA A 70 9.39 -9.79 -4.18
N CYS A 71 8.32 -10.59 -4.08
CA CYS A 71 8.29 -11.97 -4.57
C CYS A 71 8.54 -12.01 -6.10
N GLY A 72 7.82 -11.21 -6.87
CA GLY A 72 7.97 -11.16 -8.32
C GLY A 72 9.33 -10.64 -8.78
N LEU A 73 9.91 -9.65 -8.06
CA LEU A 73 11.28 -9.18 -8.30
C LEU A 73 12.31 -10.29 -8.07
N ALA A 74 12.11 -11.10 -7.05
CA ALA A 74 12.99 -12.24 -6.74
C ALA A 74 12.96 -13.29 -7.85
N GLU A 75 11.78 -13.65 -8.32
CA GLU A 75 11.59 -14.73 -9.31
C GLU A 75 11.94 -14.30 -10.74
N GLY A 76 11.41 -13.17 -11.20
CA GLY A 76 11.48 -12.75 -12.60
C GLY A 76 11.91 -11.30 -12.83
N GLY A 77 12.48 -10.63 -11.83
CA GLY A 77 12.83 -9.22 -11.94
C GLY A 77 11.62 -8.30 -12.16
N PRO A 78 11.80 -7.15 -12.82
CA PRO A 78 10.71 -6.18 -13.02
C PRO A 78 9.47 -6.77 -13.70
N GLU A 79 9.64 -7.58 -14.74
CA GLU A 79 8.52 -8.23 -15.46
C GLU A 79 7.83 -9.30 -14.59
N GLY A 80 8.58 -10.04 -13.78
CA GLY A 80 8.02 -10.99 -12.82
C GLY A 80 7.14 -10.28 -11.79
N ALA A 81 7.59 -9.13 -11.27
CA ALA A 81 6.82 -8.31 -10.33
C ALA A 81 5.54 -7.75 -10.97
N ARG A 82 5.61 -7.24 -12.19
CA ARG A 82 4.46 -6.74 -12.95
C ARG A 82 3.42 -7.83 -13.20
N THR A 83 3.88 -9.01 -13.56
CA THR A 83 3.01 -10.18 -13.82
C THR A 83 2.31 -10.61 -12.53
N LYS A 84 3.05 -10.77 -11.43
CA LYS A 84 2.46 -11.18 -10.14
C LYS A 84 1.50 -10.13 -9.57
N LEU A 85 1.78 -8.84 -9.70
CA LEU A 85 0.85 -7.78 -9.29
C LEU A 85 -0.46 -7.83 -10.07
N ARG A 86 -0.39 -8.04 -11.40
CA ARG A 86 -1.59 -8.21 -12.24
C ARG A 86 -2.39 -9.43 -11.82
N GLU A 87 -1.73 -10.56 -11.60
CA GLU A 87 -2.38 -11.78 -11.12
C GLU A 87 -3.04 -11.58 -9.76
N PHE A 88 -2.35 -10.93 -8.82
CA PHE A 88 -2.89 -10.64 -7.49
C PHE A 88 -4.18 -9.81 -7.58
N TRP A 89 -4.16 -8.68 -8.28
CA TRP A 89 -5.33 -7.81 -8.38
C TRP A 89 -6.47 -8.45 -9.18
N GLN A 90 -6.16 -9.25 -10.19
CA GLN A 90 -7.16 -10.05 -10.90
C GLN A 90 -7.85 -11.04 -9.95
N ARG A 91 -7.09 -11.79 -9.14
CA ARG A 91 -7.67 -12.72 -8.14
C ARG A 91 -8.47 -11.99 -7.06
N ILE A 92 -8.06 -10.79 -6.65
CA ILE A 92 -8.86 -9.94 -5.75
C ILE A 92 -10.19 -9.58 -6.38
N SER A 93 -10.21 -9.15 -7.64
CA SER A 93 -11.46 -8.83 -8.36
C SER A 93 -12.35 -10.06 -8.52
N GLU A 94 -11.78 -11.21 -8.88
CA GLU A 94 -12.53 -12.49 -8.97
C GLU A 94 -13.15 -12.90 -7.62
N ALA A 95 -12.40 -12.80 -6.52
CA ALA A 95 -12.90 -13.08 -5.18
C ALA A 95 -14.00 -12.09 -4.75
N ALA A 96 -13.90 -10.82 -5.15
CA ALA A 96 -14.90 -9.81 -4.86
C ALA A 96 -16.25 -10.10 -5.54
N GLN A 97 -16.28 -10.75 -6.70
CA GLN A 97 -17.53 -11.09 -7.41
C GLN A 97 -18.44 -12.04 -6.61
N THR A 98 -17.85 -12.85 -5.73
CA THR A 98 -18.58 -13.76 -4.84
C THR A 98 -18.90 -13.15 -3.47
N SER A 99 -18.42 -11.94 -3.20
CA SER A 99 -18.64 -11.23 -1.94
C SER A 99 -20.09 -10.77 -1.81
N PRO A 100 -20.68 -10.75 -0.59
CA PRO A 100 -21.97 -10.12 -0.35
C PRO A 100 -21.91 -8.59 -0.50
N LEU A 101 -20.72 -8.00 -0.57
CA LEU A 101 -20.50 -6.57 -0.77
C LEU A 101 -20.46 -6.24 -2.26
N GLN A 102 -21.65 -6.24 -2.88
CA GLN A 102 -21.81 -5.89 -4.29
C GLN A 102 -22.34 -4.46 -4.44
N PRO A 103 -21.83 -3.68 -5.43
CA PRO A 103 -22.41 -2.39 -5.74
C PRO A 103 -23.84 -2.55 -6.23
N SER A 104 -24.75 -1.72 -5.70
CA SER A 104 -26.14 -1.65 -6.18
C SER A 104 -26.21 -1.07 -7.59
N ILE A 105 -27.37 -1.21 -8.26
CA ILE A 105 -27.61 -0.57 -9.55
C ILE A 105 -27.46 0.96 -9.42
N PHE A 106 -27.86 1.53 -8.30
CA PHE A 106 -27.75 2.95 -8.02
C PHE A 106 -26.30 3.39 -7.81
N ASP A 107 -25.45 2.56 -7.15
CA ASP A 107 -24.02 2.84 -7.04
C ASP A 107 -23.38 2.89 -8.43
N ARG A 108 -23.68 1.89 -9.28
CA ARG A 108 -23.12 1.81 -10.64
C ARG A 108 -23.52 3.00 -11.52
N LEU A 109 -24.74 3.53 -11.35
CA LEU A 109 -25.25 4.64 -12.17
C LEU A 109 -24.84 6.02 -11.63
N PHE A 110 -24.83 6.22 -10.32
CA PHE A 110 -24.69 7.56 -9.73
C PHE A 110 -23.34 7.76 -9.00
N LYS A 111 -22.70 6.69 -8.55
CA LYS A 111 -21.41 6.72 -7.82
C LYS A 111 -20.53 5.53 -8.20
N PRO A 112 -20.04 5.45 -9.46
CA PRO A 112 -19.17 4.36 -9.88
C PRO A 112 -17.97 4.19 -8.93
N GLY A 113 -17.68 2.95 -8.56
CA GLY A 113 -16.60 2.65 -7.62
C GLY A 113 -16.94 2.75 -6.13
N SER A 114 -18.18 3.14 -5.76
CA SER A 114 -18.66 3.22 -4.38
C SER A 114 -19.64 2.08 -4.04
N LEU A 115 -19.81 1.80 -2.75
CA LEU A 115 -20.85 0.93 -2.19
C LEU A 115 -21.84 1.71 -1.33
N ASP A 116 -21.86 3.04 -1.42
CA ASP A 116 -22.64 3.92 -0.54
C ASP A 116 -24.16 3.68 -0.60
N MET A 117 -24.68 3.07 -1.66
CA MET A 117 -26.08 2.70 -1.82
C MET A 117 -26.30 1.18 -1.80
N SER A 118 -25.28 0.40 -1.43
CA SER A 118 -25.36 -1.06 -1.36
C SER A 118 -26.06 -1.51 -0.08
N PRO A 119 -27.17 -2.27 -0.16
CA PRO A 119 -27.83 -2.84 1.01
C PRO A 119 -26.89 -3.76 1.82
N GLY A 120 -26.04 -4.54 1.13
CA GLY A 120 -25.05 -5.40 1.78
C GLY A 120 -24.04 -4.61 2.61
N TYR A 121 -23.58 -3.49 2.10
CA TYR A 121 -22.68 -2.59 2.84
C TYR A 121 -23.35 -2.02 4.10
N TYR A 122 -24.57 -1.49 3.98
CA TYR A 122 -25.30 -0.98 5.15
C TYR A 122 -25.58 -2.04 6.20
N MET A 123 -25.93 -3.26 5.77
CA MET A 123 -26.14 -4.36 6.69
C MET A 123 -24.84 -4.72 7.41
N LEU A 124 -23.72 -4.84 6.70
CA LEU A 124 -22.43 -5.13 7.29
C LEU A 124 -21.98 -4.03 8.25
N ASP A 125 -22.06 -2.75 7.85
CA ASP A 125 -21.71 -1.60 8.70
C ASP A 125 -22.55 -1.59 9.99
N SER A 126 -23.85 -1.83 9.89
CA SER A 126 -24.74 -1.89 11.06
C SER A 126 -24.41 -3.07 11.99
N LEU A 127 -24.19 -4.26 11.42
CA LEU A 127 -23.83 -5.44 12.20
C LEU A 127 -22.46 -5.32 12.85
N SER A 128 -21.46 -4.76 12.16
CA SER A 128 -20.12 -4.56 12.70
C SER A 128 -20.04 -3.56 13.85
N ARG A 129 -21.06 -2.70 13.99
CA ARG A 129 -21.22 -1.79 15.15
C ARG A 129 -21.86 -2.46 16.36
N MET A 130 -22.59 -3.57 16.15
CA MET A 130 -23.33 -4.27 17.20
C MET A 130 -22.66 -5.56 17.64
N MET A 131 -21.91 -6.21 16.75
CA MET A 131 -21.31 -7.52 16.96
C MET A 131 -19.84 -7.49 16.57
N SER A 132 -19.02 -8.22 17.33
CA SER A 132 -17.59 -8.36 17.02
C SER A 132 -17.37 -9.34 15.85
N PRO A 133 -16.20 -9.29 15.16
CA PRO A 133 -15.86 -10.29 14.15
C PRO A 133 -15.80 -11.72 14.70
N TYR A 134 -15.54 -11.90 15.99
CA TYR A 134 -15.60 -13.22 16.65
C TYR A 134 -17.01 -13.82 16.69
N GLN A 135 -18.03 -12.96 16.65
CA GLN A 135 -19.45 -13.38 16.61
C GLN A 135 -19.97 -13.48 15.15
N LEU A 136 -19.55 -12.56 14.28
CA LEU A 136 -20.01 -12.52 12.88
C LEU A 136 -19.30 -13.55 11.99
N ASN A 137 -18.04 -13.82 12.27
CA ASN A 137 -17.19 -14.75 11.52
C ASN A 137 -16.42 -15.69 12.47
N PRO A 138 -17.11 -16.56 13.21
CA PRO A 138 -16.46 -17.44 14.20
C PRO A 138 -15.48 -18.43 13.58
N MET A 139 -15.65 -18.77 12.29
CA MET A 139 -14.72 -19.63 11.56
C MET A 139 -13.49 -18.88 11.02
N ASN A 140 -13.41 -17.58 11.24
CA ASN A 140 -12.33 -16.71 10.78
C ASN A 140 -12.01 -16.86 9.28
N ILE A 141 -13.05 -16.94 8.45
CA ILE A 141 -12.92 -17.06 7.00
C ILE A 141 -12.39 -15.71 6.46
N ASN A 142 -11.27 -15.78 5.76
CA ASN A 142 -10.67 -14.61 5.11
C ASN A 142 -10.20 -14.98 3.69
N PRO A 143 -10.97 -14.63 2.64
CA PRO A 143 -10.62 -14.95 1.26
C PRO A 143 -9.27 -14.39 0.80
N LEU A 144 -8.77 -13.31 1.41
CA LEU A 144 -7.45 -12.75 1.11
C LEU A 144 -6.32 -13.72 1.42
N ARG A 145 -6.52 -14.66 2.36
CA ARG A 145 -5.54 -15.71 2.70
C ARG A 145 -5.23 -16.59 1.49
N ASP A 146 -6.25 -17.09 0.84
CA ASP A 146 -6.10 -17.98 -0.33
C ASP A 146 -5.47 -17.24 -1.51
N VAL A 147 -5.90 -16.00 -1.74
CA VAL A 147 -5.31 -15.14 -2.77
C VAL A 147 -3.82 -14.93 -2.51
N LEU A 148 -3.43 -14.55 -1.29
CA LEU A 148 -2.02 -14.31 -0.95
C LEU A 148 -1.19 -15.60 -1.06
N HIS A 149 -1.66 -16.73 -0.56
CA HIS A 149 -0.98 -18.02 -0.71
C HIS A 149 -0.76 -18.43 -2.15
N SER A 150 -1.63 -18.00 -3.07
CA SER A 150 -1.53 -18.35 -4.49
C SER A 150 -0.49 -17.51 -5.26
N VAL A 151 -0.08 -16.34 -4.73
CA VAL A 151 0.81 -15.41 -5.45
C VAL A 151 2.10 -15.07 -4.68
N VAL A 152 2.13 -15.28 -3.37
CA VAL A 152 3.30 -15.00 -2.53
C VAL A 152 3.94 -16.30 -2.06
N ASP A 153 5.17 -16.51 -2.45
CA ASP A 153 6.02 -17.59 -1.96
C ASP A 153 6.97 -17.04 -0.89
N CYS A 154 6.77 -17.47 0.36
CA CYS A 154 7.57 -16.99 1.48
C CYS A 154 9.01 -17.51 1.44
N ASP A 155 9.25 -18.71 0.90
CA ASP A 155 10.62 -19.25 0.77
C ASP A 155 11.43 -18.43 -0.22
N VAL A 156 10.79 -17.99 -1.32
CA VAL A 156 11.39 -17.05 -2.27
C VAL A 156 11.70 -15.70 -1.61
N LEU A 157 10.77 -15.19 -0.80
CA LEU A 157 10.99 -13.93 -0.07
C LEU A 157 12.15 -14.02 0.92
N HIS A 158 12.24 -15.11 1.68
CA HIS A 158 13.31 -15.32 2.66
C HIS A 158 14.68 -15.56 2.00
N GLY A 159 14.70 -16.21 0.83
CA GLY A 159 15.93 -16.56 0.12
C GLY A 159 16.51 -15.45 -0.76
N GLN A 160 15.81 -14.32 -0.97
CA GLN A 160 16.26 -13.26 -1.86
C GLN A 160 16.98 -12.13 -1.10
N ASP A 161 17.90 -11.43 -1.78
CA ASP A 161 18.62 -10.26 -1.27
C ASP A 161 18.48 -9.02 -2.18
N LYS A 162 17.65 -9.11 -3.21
CA LYS A 162 17.49 -8.06 -4.24
C LYS A 162 16.78 -6.82 -3.72
N VAL A 163 15.77 -7.01 -2.85
CA VAL A 163 14.96 -5.92 -2.30
C VAL A 163 14.65 -6.18 -0.84
N LYS A 164 14.82 -5.18 0.01
CA LYS A 164 14.47 -5.27 1.44
C LYS A 164 12.98 -5.05 1.62
N LEU A 165 12.31 -5.97 2.31
CA LEU A 165 10.88 -5.93 2.52
C LEU A 165 10.55 -5.66 4.00
N PHE A 166 9.59 -4.75 4.23
CA PHE A 166 9.10 -4.39 5.55
C PHE A 166 7.57 -4.32 5.54
N ILE A 167 6.93 -5.07 6.43
CA ILE A 167 5.47 -5.11 6.59
C ILE A 167 5.10 -4.61 7.98
N CYS A 168 4.22 -3.60 8.05
CA CYS A 168 3.80 -2.99 9.29
C CYS A 168 2.49 -3.57 9.81
N ALA A 169 2.43 -3.92 11.10
CA ALA A 169 1.21 -4.29 11.81
C ALA A 169 1.15 -3.60 13.18
N SER A 170 -0.03 -3.57 13.80
CA SER A 170 -0.27 -3.01 15.13
C SER A 170 -0.45 -4.13 16.13
N ASN A 171 0.43 -4.26 17.12
CA ASN A 171 0.29 -5.25 18.17
C ASN A 171 -0.86 -4.86 19.10
N VAL A 172 -1.84 -5.76 19.24
CA VAL A 172 -3.09 -5.46 19.95
C VAL A 172 -2.88 -5.31 21.45
N LEU A 173 -2.03 -6.14 22.03
CA LEU A 173 -1.87 -6.19 23.50
C LEU A 173 -0.89 -5.12 24.00
N SER A 174 0.20 -4.88 23.28
CA SER A 174 1.21 -3.91 23.71
C SER A 174 0.97 -2.50 23.21
N GLY A 175 0.09 -2.30 22.21
CA GLY A 175 -0.13 -1.02 21.55
C GLY A 175 1.10 -0.51 20.77
N LYS A 176 2.05 -1.40 20.44
CA LYS A 176 3.28 -1.05 19.74
C LYS A 176 3.17 -1.39 18.26
N ILE A 177 3.91 -0.62 17.46
CA ILE A 177 4.16 -0.95 16.06
C ILE A 177 5.02 -2.22 15.98
N LYS A 178 4.66 -3.13 15.08
CA LYS A 178 5.50 -4.27 14.66
C LYS A 178 5.85 -4.09 13.20
N VAL A 179 7.14 -4.23 12.89
CA VAL A 179 7.60 -4.32 11.51
C VAL A 179 8.20 -5.70 11.30
N PHE A 180 7.56 -6.49 10.45
CA PHE A 180 8.10 -7.74 9.96
C PHE A 180 9.07 -7.42 8.83
N ASN A 181 10.32 -7.81 9.00
CA ASN A 181 11.33 -7.69 7.96
C ASN A 181 11.27 -8.91 7.03
N GLN A 182 12.06 -8.89 5.98
CA GLN A 182 12.13 -9.95 4.98
C GLN A 182 12.28 -11.37 5.58
N GLN A 183 13.01 -11.54 6.67
CA GLN A 183 13.25 -12.84 7.30
C GLN A 183 12.07 -13.33 8.17
N SER A 184 11.19 -12.41 8.59
CA SER A 184 10.05 -12.70 9.45
C SER A 184 8.71 -12.50 8.76
N VAL A 185 8.70 -12.11 7.48
CA VAL A 185 7.44 -11.95 6.73
C VAL A 185 6.83 -13.31 6.41
N SER A 186 5.52 -13.41 6.62
CA SER A 186 4.70 -14.57 6.27
C SER A 186 3.38 -14.08 5.67
N VAL A 187 2.61 -14.98 5.09
CA VAL A 187 1.24 -14.63 4.65
C VAL A 187 0.42 -14.10 5.83
N ASP A 188 0.57 -14.70 7.02
CA ASP A 188 -0.10 -14.22 8.24
C ASP A 188 0.38 -12.81 8.65
N ALA A 189 1.66 -12.48 8.50
CA ALA A 189 2.17 -11.13 8.75
C ALA A 189 1.56 -10.10 7.78
N VAL A 190 1.39 -10.47 6.50
CA VAL A 190 0.73 -9.61 5.50
C VAL A 190 -0.76 -9.45 5.83
N LEU A 191 -1.45 -10.54 6.21
CA LEU A 191 -2.85 -10.50 6.66
C LEU A 191 -3.02 -9.68 7.95
N ALA A 192 -2.09 -9.81 8.90
CA ALA A 192 -2.05 -9.00 10.12
C ALA A 192 -2.00 -7.50 9.81
N SER A 193 -1.16 -7.14 8.83
CA SER A 193 -1.05 -5.75 8.34
C SER A 193 -2.36 -5.19 7.77
N ALA A 194 -3.26 -6.04 7.28
CA ALA A 194 -4.54 -5.67 6.67
C ALA A 194 -5.77 -6.08 7.51
N CYS A 195 -5.55 -6.47 8.76
CA CYS A 195 -6.61 -6.94 9.65
C CYS A 195 -7.37 -5.77 10.27
N LEU A 196 -8.46 -5.34 9.64
CA LEU A 196 -9.35 -4.30 10.17
C LEU A 196 -10.15 -4.86 11.36
N PRO A 197 -10.10 -4.23 12.56
CA PRO A 197 -10.63 -4.77 13.81
C PRO A 197 -12.13 -5.06 13.83
N PHE A 198 -12.91 -4.37 13.00
CA PHE A 198 -14.36 -4.55 12.91
C PHE A 198 -14.79 -5.54 11.82
N MET A 199 -13.84 -6.04 11.01
CA MET A 199 -14.12 -6.98 9.93
C MET A 199 -13.54 -8.38 10.19
N PHE A 200 -12.37 -8.45 10.82
CA PHE A 200 -11.62 -9.69 11.01
C PHE A 200 -11.19 -9.85 12.47
N GLN A 201 -11.07 -11.10 12.89
CA GLN A 201 -10.44 -11.44 14.16
C GLN A 201 -8.96 -11.05 14.10
N ALA A 202 -8.37 -10.71 15.26
CA ALA A 202 -6.94 -10.40 15.31
C ALA A 202 -6.11 -11.57 14.75
N VAL A 203 -5.14 -11.28 13.91
CA VAL A 203 -4.26 -12.30 13.33
C VAL A 203 -3.15 -12.60 14.32
N GLU A 204 -2.97 -13.89 14.64
CA GLU A 204 -1.87 -14.36 15.48
C GLU A 204 -0.63 -14.64 14.62
N VAL A 205 0.50 -14.09 15.02
CA VAL A 205 1.83 -14.36 14.44
C VAL A 205 2.81 -14.51 15.60
N ASP A 206 3.50 -15.63 15.68
CA ASP A 206 4.50 -15.94 16.73
C ASP A 206 3.95 -15.76 18.17
N GLY A 207 2.70 -16.13 18.41
CA GLY A 207 2.04 -16.02 19.72
C GLY A 207 1.58 -14.62 20.12
N GLU A 208 1.74 -13.63 19.25
CA GLU A 208 1.28 -12.26 19.44
C GLU A 208 0.11 -11.95 18.48
N HIS A 209 -0.77 -11.03 18.88
CA HIS A 209 -1.98 -10.69 18.12
C HIS A 209 -1.88 -9.32 17.48
N TYR A 210 -2.29 -9.23 16.22
CA TYR A 210 -2.12 -8.01 15.42
C TYR A 210 -3.40 -7.56 14.72
N TRP A 211 -3.53 -6.25 14.60
CA TRP A 211 -4.46 -5.55 13.74
C TRP A 211 -3.73 -4.77 12.64
N ASP A 212 -4.51 -4.16 11.75
CA ASP A 212 -4.02 -3.35 10.64
C ASP A 212 -2.93 -2.36 11.09
N GLY A 213 -1.83 -2.36 10.35
CA GLY A 213 -0.69 -1.51 10.63
C GLY A 213 -0.98 -0.02 10.52
N GLY A 214 -2.05 0.36 9.81
CA GLY A 214 -2.43 1.74 9.57
C GLY A 214 -2.71 2.55 10.83
N TYR A 215 -3.03 1.90 11.93
CA TYR A 215 -3.21 2.58 13.23
C TYR A 215 -1.89 3.07 13.83
N MET A 216 -0.77 2.42 13.53
CA MET A 216 0.54 2.73 14.11
C MET A 216 1.54 3.29 13.10
N GLY A 217 1.46 2.88 11.82
CA GLY A 217 2.36 3.33 10.75
C GLY A 217 1.77 3.08 9.36
N ASN A 218 1.45 4.12 8.61
CA ASN A 218 0.80 3.99 7.30
C ASN A 218 1.49 4.79 6.18
N PRO A 219 2.59 4.27 5.62
CA PRO A 219 3.50 3.29 6.19
C PRO A 219 4.52 3.95 7.12
N PRO A 220 5.22 3.19 7.99
CA PRO A 220 6.37 3.71 8.71
C PRO A 220 7.56 3.88 7.76
N LEU A 221 8.27 5.01 7.82
CA LEU A 221 9.44 5.28 6.95
C LEU A 221 10.76 4.85 7.58
N TYR A 222 10.83 4.78 8.92
CA TYR A 222 12.07 4.52 9.64
C TYR A 222 12.79 3.22 9.22
N PRO A 223 12.10 2.11 8.81
CA PRO A 223 12.82 0.90 8.37
C PRO A 223 13.66 1.16 7.11
N LEU A 224 13.14 1.97 6.18
CA LEU A 224 13.86 2.36 4.98
C LEU A 224 15.08 3.24 5.31
N ILE A 225 14.92 4.16 6.27
CA ILE A 225 16.00 5.05 6.71
C ILE A 225 17.15 4.25 7.33
N TYR A 226 16.83 3.27 8.18
CA TYR A 226 17.83 2.52 8.94
C TYR A 226 18.47 1.39 8.15
N HIS A 227 17.73 0.75 7.26
CA HIS A 227 18.17 -0.50 6.65
C HIS A 227 18.49 -0.40 5.15
N CYS A 228 18.04 0.66 4.45
CA CYS A 228 18.29 0.82 3.02
C CYS A 228 19.43 1.78 2.73
N GLY A 229 20.11 1.56 1.60
CA GLY A 229 21.22 2.41 1.15
C GLY A 229 20.74 3.69 0.48
N SER A 230 19.63 3.62 -0.25
CA SER A 230 19.07 4.78 -0.96
C SER A 230 18.54 5.83 0.02
N ARG A 231 18.72 7.10 -0.36
CA ARG A 231 18.13 8.25 0.35
C ARG A 231 16.80 8.70 -0.27
N ASP A 232 16.51 8.27 -1.50
CA ASP A 232 15.26 8.58 -2.18
C ASP A 232 14.15 7.65 -1.71
N VAL A 233 13.05 8.22 -1.21
CA VAL A 233 11.84 7.50 -0.81
C VAL A 233 10.67 8.03 -1.62
N VAL A 234 10.03 7.15 -2.37
CA VAL A 234 8.78 7.43 -3.09
C VAL A 234 7.63 6.93 -2.24
N ILE A 235 6.84 7.84 -1.71
CA ILE A 235 5.62 7.53 -0.95
C ILE A 235 4.46 7.48 -1.94
N VAL A 236 3.77 6.34 -1.99
CA VAL A 236 2.48 6.21 -2.70
C VAL A 236 1.36 6.42 -1.70
N GLN A 237 0.72 7.59 -1.78
CA GLN A 237 -0.27 8.04 -0.81
C GLN A 237 -1.68 7.82 -1.34
N LEU A 238 -2.49 7.07 -0.59
CA LEU A 238 -3.87 6.73 -0.95
C LEU A 238 -4.91 7.51 -0.15
N ASN A 239 -4.54 7.97 1.05
CA ASN A 239 -5.47 8.65 1.93
C ASN A 239 -5.30 10.16 1.81
N PRO A 240 -6.35 10.93 1.43
CA PRO A 240 -6.23 12.36 1.20
C PRO A 240 -5.87 13.11 2.49
N ILE A 241 -4.88 14.00 2.41
CA ILE A 241 -4.52 14.88 3.53
C ILE A 241 -5.55 15.99 3.67
N ARG A 242 -5.96 16.57 2.55
CA ARG A 242 -6.93 17.66 2.50
C ARG A 242 -8.28 17.16 1.98
N ILE A 243 -9.35 17.76 2.47
CA ILE A 243 -10.70 17.59 1.95
C ILE A 243 -11.28 18.96 1.64
N PRO A 244 -12.14 19.09 0.60
CA PRO A 244 -12.65 20.40 0.16
C PRO A 244 -13.63 21.01 1.16
N GLU A 245 -14.39 20.18 1.87
CA GLU A 245 -15.48 20.64 2.76
C GLU A 245 -15.44 19.95 4.12
N VAL A 246 -16.01 20.63 5.12
CA VAL A 246 -16.16 20.08 6.47
C VAL A 246 -17.23 18.98 6.44
N PRO A 247 -16.93 17.74 6.92
CA PRO A 247 -17.90 16.66 6.96
C PRO A 247 -19.05 16.98 7.92
N ARG A 248 -20.30 16.74 7.48
CA ARG A 248 -21.50 17.08 8.25
C ARG A 248 -22.39 15.89 8.58
N THR A 249 -22.25 14.77 7.89
CA THR A 249 -22.97 13.54 8.20
C THR A 249 -22.17 12.66 9.15
N ALA A 250 -22.82 11.82 9.94
CA ALA A 250 -22.14 10.89 10.85
C ALA A 250 -21.14 10.00 10.11
N GLN A 251 -21.51 9.48 8.93
CA GLN A 251 -20.64 8.69 8.09
C GLN A 251 -19.41 9.49 7.65
N ALA A 252 -19.60 10.66 7.05
CA ALA A 252 -18.48 11.49 6.58
C ALA A 252 -17.54 11.94 7.71
N ILE A 253 -18.08 12.17 8.93
CA ILE A 253 -17.27 12.48 10.12
C ILE A 253 -16.42 11.25 10.51
N MET A 254 -17.02 10.06 10.56
CA MET A 254 -16.30 8.83 10.90
C MET A 254 -15.20 8.53 9.86
N ASP A 255 -15.51 8.67 8.58
CA ASP A 255 -14.56 8.51 7.48
C ASP A 255 -13.38 9.46 7.60
N ARG A 256 -13.66 10.72 7.99
CA ARG A 256 -12.58 11.70 8.22
C ARG A 256 -11.73 11.35 9.43
N ILE A 257 -12.33 10.90 10.54
CA ILE A 257 -11.61 10.45 11.73
C ILE A 257 -10.66 9.29 11.36
N ASN A 258 -11.14 8.29 10.61
CA ASN A 258 -10.33 7.18 10.14
C ASN A 258 -9.17 7.67 9.26
N THR A 259 -9.43 8.55 8.29
CA THR A 259 -8.40 9.12 7.41
C THR A 259 -7.36 9.91 8.20
N LEU A 260 -7.76 10.71 9.18
CA LEU A 260 -6.85 11.44 10.06
C LEU A 260 -5.98 10.49 10.89
N SER A 261 -6.58 9.44 11.44
CA SER A 261 -5.86 8.42 12.20
C SER A 261 -4.79 7.75 11.34
N PHE A 262 -5.15 7.29 10.16
CA PHE A 262 -4.26 6.60 9.22
C PHE A 262 -3.14 7.48 8.65
N ASN A 263 -3.34 8.79 8.56
CA ASN A 263 -2.30 9.73 8.11
C ASN A 263 -1.41 10.24 9.26
N SER A 264 -1.84 10.09 10.53
CA SER A 264 -1.20 10.78 11.66
C SER A 264 0.25 10.36 11.87
N SER A 265 0.57 9.08 11.72
CA SER A 265 1.92 8.53 11.89
C SER A 265 2.86 9.04 10.81
N LEU A 266 2.45 8.99 9.54
CA LEU A 266 3.23 9.48 8.40
C LEU A 266 3.55 10.98 8.57
N MET A 267 2.56 11.78 8.98
CA MET A 267 2.76 13.21 9.21
C MET A 267 3.77 13.51 10.33
N ARG A 268 3.85 12.66 11.35
CA ARG A 268 4.86 12.79 12.43
C ARG A 268 6.26 12.41 11.92
N GLU A 269 6.39 11.35 11.17
CA GLU A 269 7.67 10.95 10.57
C GLU A 269 8.18 12.00 9.58
N MET A 270 7.29 12.55 8.73
CA MET A 270 7.65 13.65 7.83
C MET A 270 8.19 14.88 8.57
N ARG A 271 7.61 15.23 9.73
CA ARG A 271 8.14 16.31 10.59
C ARG A 271 9.52 15.97 11.16
N ALA A 272 9.71 14.72 11.61
CA ALA A 272 11.02 14.27 12.12
C ALA A 272 12.10 14.31 11.02
N ILE A 273 11.78 13.82 9.83
CA ILE A 273 12.68 13.88 8.67
C ILE A 273 13.03 15.33 8.32
N ASN A 274 12.03 16.23 8.29
CA ASN A 274 12.27 17.65 8.03
C ASN A 274 13.16 18.30 9.11
N PHE A 275 12.97 17.94 10.39
CA PHE A 275 13.81 18.43 11.47
C PHE A 275 15.27 17.97 11.31
N VAL A 276 15.50 16.68 11.03
CA VAL A 276 16.83 16.13 10.77
C VAL A 276 17.47 16.82 9.54
N THR A 277 16.70 17.01 8.48
CA THR A 277 17.17 17.72 7.27
C THR A 277 17.66 19.12 7.62
N LYS A 278 16.90 19.88 8.44
CA LYS A 278 17.30 21.22 8.89
C LYS A 278 18.58 21.21 9.74
N LEU A 279 18.75 20.20 10.60
CA LEU A 279 20.00 20.06 11.37
C LEU A 279 21.19 19.89 10.44
N ILE A 280 21.09 18.99 9.46
CA ILE A 280 22.16 18.75 8.48
C ILE A 280 22.44 20.00 7.66
N ASP A 281 21.40 20.68 7.15
CA ASP A 281 21.53 21.89 6.35
C ASP A 281 22.14 23.07 7.12
N ASN A 282 21.99 23.08 8.47
CA ASN A 282 22.62 24.04 9.35
C ASN A 282 24.04 23.64 9.82
N GLY A 283 24.63 22.59 9.22
CA GLY A 283 25.99 22.17 9.49
C GLY A 283 26.16 21.31 10.74
N PHE A 284 25.10 20.75 11.30
CA PHE A 284 25.23 19.78 12.38
C PHE A 284 25.93 18.53 11.87
N ASP A 285 27.12 18.26 12.41
CA ASP A 285 27.90 17.06 12.11
C ASP A 285 27.73 16.04 13.23
N ASP A 286 27.23 14.86 12.89
CA ASP A 286 27.11 13.69 13.77
C ASP A 286 28.03 12.55 13.36
N ASN A 287 29.12 12.84 12.64
CA ASN A 287 30.04 11.88 12.03
C ASN A 287 29.35 10.99 10.97
N GLY A 288 28.43 11.56 10.21
CA GLY A 288 27.78 10.90 9.08
C GLY A 288 26.70 9.85 9.46
N ARG A 289 26.21 9.84 10.69
CA ARG A 289 25.14 8.93 11.14
C ARG A 289 23.76 9.37 10.65
N LEU A 290 23.52 10.68 10.54
CA LEU A 290 22.26 11.21 10.02
C LEU A 290 22.23 11.12 8.49
N LYS A 291 21.11 10.68 7.95
CA LYS A 291 20.86 10.65 6.51
C LYS A 291 19.93 11.78 6.11
N ARG A 292 20.33 12.59 5.13
CA ARG A 292 19.43 13.53 4.46
C ARG A 292 18.55 12.77 3.48
N MET A 293 17.31 12.51 3.88
CA MET A 293 16.35 11.80 3.04
C MET A 293 15.74 12.72 1.99
N LEU A 294 15.46 12.18 0.81
CA LEU A 294 14.80 12.84 -0.31
C LEU A 294 13.43 12.20 -0.48
N ILE A 295 12.39 12.94 -0.10
CA ILE A 295 11.02 12.43 -0.10
C ILE A 295 10.31 12.90 -1.36
N HIS A 296 9.74 11.93 -2.08
CA HIS A 296 8.90 12.12 -3.26
C HIS A 296 7.53 11.53 -2.96
N THR A 297 6.46 12.23 -3.30
CA THR A 297 5.10 11.75 -3.07
C THR A 297 4.35 11.64 -4.39
N ILE A 298 3.72 10.50 -4.60
CA ILE A 298 2.73 10.27 -5.65
C ILE A 298 1.42 10.01 -4.91
N ASP A 299 0.47 10.93 -5.03
CA ASP A 299 -0.80 10.86 -4.33
C ASP A 299 -1.96 10.59 -5.29
N ALA A 300 -2.97 9.91 -4.76
CA ALA A 300 -4.21 9.60 -5.44
C ALA A 300 -5.32 10.60 -5.09
N GLU A 301 -4.98 11.81 -4.62
CA GLU A 301 -5.95 12.75 -4.07
C GLU A 301 -7.02 13.14 -5.08
N GLN A 302 -6.65 13.33 -6.35
CA GLN A 302 -7.61 13.70 -7.40
C GLN A 302 -8.54 12.55 -7.79
N GLU A 303 -8.05 11.32 -7.76
CA GLU A 303 -8.77 10.12 -8.16
C GLU A 303 -9.69 9.60 -7.06
N VAL A 304 -9.27 9.69 -5.79
CA VAL A 304 -9.99 9.04 -4.68
C VAL A 304 -10.70 10.01 -3.74
N CYS A 305 -10.45 11.32 -3.80
CA CYS A 305 -11.06 12.28 -2.87
C CYS A 305 -12.59 12.37 -2.99
N GLN A 306 -13.14 11.98 -4.14
CA GLN A 306 -14.60 11.94 -4.39
C GLN A 306 -15.22 10.59 -3.98
N LEU A 307 -14.40 9.58 -3.69
CA LEU A 307 -14.86 8.26 -3.29
C LEU A 307 -14.96 8.18 -1.77
N GLY A 308 -16.08 7.71 -1.24
CA GLY A 308 -16.27 7.43 0.18
C GLY A 308 -15.44 6.23 0.66
N VAL A 309 -15.41 6.00 1.98
CA VAL A 309 -14.69 4.85 2.57
C VAL A 309 -15.23 3.51 2.06
N SER A 310 -16.53 3.45 1.71
CA SER A 310 -17.15 2.25 1.12
C SER A 310 -16.43 1.76 -0.14
N SER A 311 -15.85 2.68 -0.95
CA SER A 311 -15.10 2.33 -2.16
C SER A 311 -13.83 1.54 -1.86
N LYS A 312 -13.28 1.62 -0.64
CA LYS A 312 -12.12 0.81 -0.21
C LYS A 312 -12.43 -0.69 -0.13
N LEU A 313 -13.70 -1.05 -0.11
CA LEU A 313 -14.20 -2.43 -0.07
C LEU A 313 -14.71 -2.89 -1.45
N ASN A 314 -14.73 -2.01 -2.44
CA ASN A 314 -15.14 -2.32 -3.81
C ASN A 314 -13.90 -2.67 -4.65
N ALA A 315 -13.81 -3.90 -5.09
CA ALA A 315 -12.71 -4.41 -5.91
C ALA A 315 -13.11 -4.71 -7.38
N ASP A 316 -14.26 -4.15 -7.82
CA ASP A 316 -14.70 -4.19 -9.22
C ASP A 316 -13.85 -3.28 -10.14
#